data_bde75a6e6bbc2e602534afe1aa3cb8df
#
_entry.id   bde75a6e6bbc2e602534afe1aa3cb8df
#
_cell.length_a   1.000
_cell.length_b   1.000
_cell.length_c   1.000
_cell.angle_alpha   90.00
_cell.angle_beta   90.00
_cell.angle_gamma   90.00
#
_symmetry.space_group_name_H-M   'P 1'
#
loop_
_entity.id
_entity.type
_entity.pdbx_description
1 polymer ?
#
loop_
_entity_poly.entity_id
_entity_poly.type
_entity_poly.pdbx_seq_one_letter_code
_entity_poly.pdbx_strand_id
1 'polypeptide(L)'
;FASAIIYVEGVGEQFIIPSIAKEVFKINLTEHNISVIPIHSRYFDPYLKIVQNNNLEIPTVAIIDGDEDELEDEEEMTTAVENAKTLEVVDRVLVSSGTKTLEIDLFPNADTNSTYLKGCFENLGHKKSYENLITATKDNPELWEAELIKRIDNTVMKGRFAQELSLLIDKDFIVPLYITEAITHIAKCK
;
A
#
# COMPACT_ATOMS: atom_id res chain seq x y z
N PHE A 1 -1.52 15.36 -19.11
CA PHE A 1 -0.90 15.70 -17.81
C PHE A 1 -1.83 15.17 -16.71
N ALA A 2 -1.26 14.67 -15.57
CA ALA A 2 -2.05 14.22 -14.44
C ALA A 2 -2.81 15.41 -13.82
N SER A 3 -4.06 15.19 -13.45
CA SER A 3 -4.87 16.16 -12.68
C SER A 3 -4.62 16.02 -11.18
N ALA A 4 -4.15 14.86 -10.74
CA ALA A 4 -3.74 14.58 -9.37
C ALA A 4 -2.71 13.45 -9.34
N ILE A 5 -1.94 13.33 -8.27
CA ILE A 5 -0.86 12.36 -8.12
C ILE A 5 -1.01 11.59 -6.81
N ILE A 6 -0.82 10.28 -6.87
CA ILE A 6 -0.59 9.43 -5.71
C ILE A 6 0.85 8.91 -5.81
N TYR A 7 1.73 9.40 -4.95
CA TYR A 7 3.06 8.84 -4.78
C TYR A 7 3.00 7.63 -3.87
N VAL A 8 3.70 6.56 -4.23
CA VAL A 8 3.79 5.31 -3.47
C VAL A 8 5.24 4.84 -3.40
N GLU A 9 5.56 3.98 -2.43
CA GLU A 9 6.94 3.52 -2.26
C GLU A 9 7.41 2.63 -3.39
N GLY A 10 6.61 1.66 -3.79
CA GLY A 10 7.04 0.63 -4.70
C GLY A 10 6.01 0.18 -5.74
N VAL A 11 6.37 -0.91 -6.40
CA VAL A 11 5.56 -1.52 -7.46
C VAL A 11 4.31 -2.21 -6.90
N GLY A 12 4.36 -2.67 -5.65
CA GLY A 12 3.22 -3.31 -4.98
C GLY A 12 2.00 -2.41 -4.98
N GLU A 13 2.14 -1.23 -4.43
CA GLU A 13 1.09 -0.21 -4.36
C GLU A 13 0.66 0.26 -5.73
N GLN A 14 1.59 0.36 -6.69
CA GLN A 14 1.27 0.76 -8.06
C GLN A 14 0.24 -0.18 -8.72
N PHE A 15 0.24 -1.47 -8.39
CA PHE A 15 -0.77 -2.42 -8.85
C PHE A 15 -2.03 -2.39 -8.00
N ILE A 16 -1.88 -2.34 -6.67
CA ILE A 16 -2.98 -2.55 -5.72
C ILE A 16 -3.87 -1.31 -5.58
N ILE A 17 -3.28 -0.11 -5.49
CA ILE A 17 -4.04 1.14 -5.26
C ILE A 17 -5.07 1.42 -6.36
N PRO A 18 -4.75 1.31 -7.68
CA PRO A 18 -5.77 1.49 -8.73
C PRO A 18 -6.90 0.47 -8.65
N SER A 19 -6.60 -0.79 -8.30
CA SER A 19 -7.61 -1.84 -8.17
C SER A 19 -8.53 -1.59 -6.98
N ILE A 20 -8.00 -1.23 -5.83
CA ILE A 20 -8.79 -0.83 -4.66
C ILE A 20 -9.68 0.37 -5.02
N ALA A 21 -9.12 1.43 -5.61
CA ALA A 21 -9.89 2.62 -5.98
C ALA A 21 -11.06 2.25 -6.90
N LYS A 22 -10.82 1.42 -7.90
CA LYS A 22 -11.84 1.02 -8.88
C LYS A 22 -12.87 0.06 -8.29
N GLU A 23 -12.43 -1.02 -7.66
CA GLU A 23 -13.33 -2.12 -7.30
C GLU A 23 -14.04 -1.90 -5.96
N VAL A 24 -13.40 -1.23 -5.00
CA VAL A 24 -14.00 -0.94 -3.69
C VAL A 24 -14.69 0.43 -3.70
N PHE A 25 -13.98 1.49 -4.10
CA PHE A 25 -14.49 2.86 -4.05
C PHE A 25 -15.24 3.31 -5.31
N LYS A 26 -15.23 2.51 -6.39
CA LYS A 26 -15.84 2.84 -7.70
C LYS A 26 -15.24 4.09 -8.34
N ILE A 27 -13.96 4.34 -8.08
CA ILE A 27 -13.19 5.47 -8.61
C ILE A 27 -12.16 4.95 -9.60
N ASN A 28 -12.38 5.17 -10.90
CA ASN A 28 -11.39 4.85 -11.92
C ASN A 28 -10.34 5.97 -11.99
N LEU A 29 -9.17 5.74 -11.41
CA LEU A 29 -8.10 6.74 -11.34
C LEU A 29 -7.68 7.23 -12.73
N THR A 30 -7.65 6.34 -13.74
CA THR A 30 -7.27 6.70 -15.11
C THR A 30 -8.29 7.63 -15.78
N GLU A 31 -9.58 7.35 -15.63
CA GLU A 31 -10.66 8.22 -16.16
C GLU A 31 -10.64 9.60 -15.51
N HIS A 32 -10.09 9.68 -14.31
CA HIS A 32 -9.96 10.93 -13.58
C HIS A 32 -8.60 11.61 -13.75
N ASN A 33 -7.74 11.11 -14.64
CA ASN A 33 -6.37 11.59 -14.85
C ASN A 33 -5.54 11.64 -13.55
N ILE A 34 -5.75 10.69 -12.65
CA ILE A 34 -4.96 10.51 -11.42
C ILE A 34 -3.87 9.48 -11.71
N SER A 35 -2.61 9.86 -11.50
CA SER A 35 -1.45 8.99 -11.71
C SER A 35 -0.97 8.40 -10.39
N VAL A 36 -0.75 7.08 -10.35
CA VAL A 36 -0.04 6.41 -9.26
C VAL A 36 1.42 6.24 -9.67
N ILE A 37 2.33 6.85 -8.92
CA ILE A 37 3.76 6.94 -9.28
C ILE A 37 4.59 6.31 -8.17
N PRO A 38 5.24 5.16 -8.43
CA PRO A 38 6.18 4.57 -7.48
C PRO A 38 7.49 5.37 -7.50
N ILE A 39 7.95 5.78 -6.33
CA ILE A 39 9.20 6.54 -6.19
C ILE A 39 10.42 5.64 -5.93
N HIS A 40 10.19 4.35 -5.65
CA HIS A 40 11.22 3.36 -5.30
C HIS A 40 12.12 3.79 -4.13
N SER A 41 11.54 4.48 -3.15
CA SER A 41 12.21 5.01 -1.98
C SER A 41 11.18 5.31 -0.88
N ARG A 42 11.64 5.32 0.36
CA ARG A 42 10.87 5.84 1.51
C ARG A 42 11.01 7.35 1.70
N TYR A 43 11.89 8.02 0.97
CA TYR A 43 12.12 9.46 1.08
C TYR A 43 11.26 10.24 0.09
N PHE A 44 10.10 10.71 0.54
CA PHE A 44 9.12 11.44 -0.26
C PHE A 44 9.42 12.93 -0.41
N ASP A 45 10.27 13.49 0.44
CA ASP A 45 10.60 14.91 0.50
C ASP A 45 10.87 15.58 -0.85
N PRO A 46 11.74 15.01 -1.73
CA PRO A 46 12.04 15.67 -3.01
C PRO A 46 10.80 15.83 -3.90
N TYR A 47 9.90 14.85 -3.84
CA TYR A 47 8.68 14.83 -4.65
C TYR A 47 7.61 15.75 -4.08
N LEU A 48 7.42 15.75 -2.76
CA LEU A 48 6.45 16.61 -2.08
C LEU A 48 6.86 18.09 -2.15
N LYS A 49 8.15 18.42 -2.10
CA LYS A 49 8.65 19.80 -2.27
C LYS A 49 8.30 20.40 -3.64
N ILE A 50 8.16 19.56 -4.68
CA ILE A 50 7.75 20.02 -6.02
C ILE A 50 6.31 20.55 -5.99
N VAL A 51 5.44 19.93 -5.21
CA VAL A 51 4.00 20.26 -5.15
C VAL A 51 3.64 21.18 -3.98
N GLN A 52 4.58 21.45 -3.07
CA GLN A 52 4.33 22.24 -1.86
C GLN A 52 4.21 23.76 -2.16
N ASN A 53 5.24 24.39 -2.59
CA ASN A 53 5.41 25.87 -2.56
C ASN A 53 4.94 26.59 -3.84
N ASN A 54 3.70 26.40 -4.27
CA ASN A 54 3.14 27.00 -5.48
C ASN A 54 3.94 26.73 -6.78
N ASN A 55 4.84 25.73 -6.75
CA ASN A 55 5.58 25.32 -7.93
C ASN A 55 4.68 24.52 -8.88
N LEU A 56 3.94 23.54 -8.32
CA LEU A 56 3.00 22.72 -9.05
C LEU A 56 1.76 22.49 -8.17
N GLU A 57 0.68 23.23 -8.47
CA GLU A 57 -0.57 23.17 -7.70
C GLU A 57 -1.43 21.96 -8.09
N ILE A 58 -0.86 20.75 -7.99
CA ILE A 58 -1.59 19.50 -8.26
C ILE A 58 -1.93 18.82 -6.94
N PRO A 59 -3.20 18.43 -6.73
CA PRO A 59 -3.59 17.57 -5.60
C PRO A 59 -2.72 16.32 -5.55
N THR A 60 -2.14 16.07 -4.39
CA THR A 60 -1.14 15.01 -4.23
C THR A 60 -1.36 14.26 -2.93
N VAL A 61 -1.24 12.94 -2.99
CA VAL A 61 -1.18 12.07 -1.82
C VAL A 61 0.12 11.30 -1.85
N ALA A 62 0.80 11.21 -0.72
CA ALA A 62 1.87 10.23 -0.49
C ALA A 62 1.35 9.10 0.39
N ILE A 63 1.47 7.86 -0.06
CA ILE A 63 1.19 6.66 0.73
C ILE A 63 2.52 6.05 1.11
N ILE A 64 2.78 5.94 2.40
CA ILE A 64 4.05 5.51 2.99
C ILE A 64 3.80 4.28 3.85
N ASP A 65 4.64 3.26 3.71
CA ASP A 65 4.64 2.10 4.60
C ASP A 65 5.08 2.52 6.02
N GLY A 66 4.62 1.78 7.01
CA GLY A 66 4.92 2.07 8.41
C GLY A 66 6.12 1.32 8.99
N ASP A 67 6.82 0.52 8.24
CA ASP A 67 7.99 -0.37 8.48
C ASP A 67 8.71 -0.27 9.85
N GLU A 68 7.97 -0.28 10.95
CA GLU A 68 8.55 -0.15 12.30
C GLU A 68 9.51 -1.31 12.66
N ASP A 69 9.37 -2.48 11.98
CA ASP A 69 10.06 -3.71 12.38
C ASP A 69 11.31 -4.08 11.54
N GLU A 70 11.61 -3.40 10.43
CA GLU A 70 12.70 -3.80 9.53
C GLU A 70 13.99 -2.99 9.65
N LEU A 71 14.02 -1.96 10.50
CA LEU A 71 15.19 -1.10 10.62
C LEU A 71 15.87 -1.26 11.99
N GLU A 72 17.19 -1.45 11.94
CA GLU A 72 18.05 -1.31 13.13
C GLU A 72 17.99 0.12 13.75
N ASP A 73 17.35 1.09 13.02
CA ASP A 73 17.16 2.48 13.44
C ASP A 73 15.69 2.91 13.26
N GLU A 74 14.85 2.63 14.25
CA GLU A 74 13.47 3.14 14.37
C GLU A 74 13.40 4.68 14.26
N GLU A 75 14.46 5.40 14.70
CA GLU A 75 14.56 6.86 14.60
C GLU A 75 14.56 7.38 13.15
N GLU A 76 15.16 6.65 12.19
CA GLU A 76 15.20 7.11 10.77
C GLU A 76 13.86 7.03 10.07
N MET A 77 13.04 6.02 10.37
CA MET A 77 11.71 5.85 9.75
C MET A 77 10.70 6.85 10.29
N THR A 78 10.61 6.98 11.61
CA THR A 78 9.77 7.99 12.25
C THR A 78 10.10 9.37 11.68
N THR A 79 11.39 9.66 11.49
CA THR A 79 11.87 10.90 10.90
C THR A 79 11.44 11.08 9.44
N ALA A 80 11.44 10.01 8.60
CA ALA A 80 11.05 10.11 7.19
C ALA A 80 9.55 10.42 7.05
N VAL A 81 8.69 9.72 7.79
CA VAL A 81 7.24 9.99 7.82
C VAL A 81 6.95 11.37 8.41
N GLU A 82 7.59 11.75 9.50
CA GLU A 82 7.43 13.06 10.12
C GLU A 82 7.86 14.19 9.18
N ASN A 83 9.01 14.05 8.52
CA ASN A 83 9.48 15.01 7.53
C ASN A 83 8.49 15.15 6.37
N ALA A 84 7.99 14.04 5.83
CA ALA A 84 6.97 14.06 4.78
C ALA A 84 5.70 14.80 5.26
N LYS A 85 5.24 14.54 6.48
CA LYS A 85 4.07 15.23 7.07
C LYS A 85 4.25 16.74 7.21
N THR A 86 5.47 17.23 7.44
CA THR A 86 5.72 18.69 7.45
C THR A 86 5.47 19.37 6.10
N LEU A 87 5.39 18.58 5.03
CA LEU A 87 5.17 19.06 3.65
C LEU A 87 3.69 19.01 3.24
N GLU A 88 2.79 18.63 4.14
CA GLU A 88 1.35 18.67 3.90
C GLU A 88 0.86 20.08 3.61
N VAL A 89 -0.13 20.16 2.74
CA VAL A 89 -0.85 21.41 2.43
C VAL A 89 -2.34 21.12 2.52
N VAL A 90 -3.02 21.88 3.38
CA VAL A 90 -4.47 21.72 3.62
C VAL A 90 -5.22 21.61 2.30
N ASP A 91 -6.10 20.62 2.20
CA ASP A 91 -6.94 20.30 1.04
C ASP A 91 -6.21 19.97 -0.27
N ARG A 92 -4.86 19.94 -0.28
CA ARG A 92 -4.10 19.68 -1.51
C ARG A 92 -3.05 18.57 -1.40
N VAL A 93 -2.27 18.54 -0.33
CA VAL A 93 -1.20 17.54 -0.13
C VAL A 93 -1.44 16.80 1.16
N LEU A 94 -1.67 15.50 1.07
CA LEU A 94 -1.86 14.60 2.21
C LEU A 94 -0.72 13.57 2.25
N VAL A 95 -0.22 13.30 3.44
CA VAL A 95 0.69 12.18 3.73
C VAL A 95 -0.05 11.16 4.57
N SER A 96 -0.28 9.99 4.02
CA SER A 96 -0.99 8.90 4.66
C SER A 96 -0.05 7.72 4.87
N SER A 97 0.16 7.31 6.11
CA SER A 97 1.09 6.24 6.46
C SER A 97 0.39 5.02 7.01
N GLY A 98 0.86 3.84 6.60
CA GLY A 98 0.51 2.56 7.19
C GLY A 98 1.07 2.40 8.60
N THR A 99 0.88 1.22 9.18
CA THR A 99 1.47 0.84 10.47
C THR A 99 2.67 -0.08 10.27
N LYS A 100 2.67 -0.85 9.19
CA LYS A 100 3.71 -1.81 8.79
C LYS A 100 3.88 -1.78 7.27
N THR A 101 4.49 -2.84 6.71
CA THR A 101 4.54 -2.99 5.25
C THR A 101 3.14 -3.17 4.66
N LEU A 102 2.98 -2.80 3.39
CA LEU A 102 1.71 -2.93 2.67
C LEU A 102 1.09 -4.34 2.85
N GLU A 103 1.89 -5.40 2.71
CA GLU A 103 1.40 -6.77 2.78
C GLU A 103 0.83 -7.11 4.16
N ILE A 104 1.46 -6.63 5.23
CA ILE A 104 0.96 -6.86 6.60
C ILE A 104 -0.30 -6.04 6.84
N ASP A 105 -0.33 -4.79 6.44
CA ASP A 105 -1.52 -3.95 6.63
C ASP A 105 -2.74 -4.46 5.84
N LEU A 106 -2.53 -5.08 4.68
CA LEU A 106 -3.60 -5.73 3.91
C LEU A 106 -4.06 -7.08 4.52
N PHE A 107 -3.16 -7.79 5.21
CA PHE A 107 -3.39 -9.11 5.80
C PHE A 107 -2.88 -9.16 7.24
N PRO A 108 -3.46 -8.37 8.16
CA PRO A 108 -2.94 -8.24 9.54
C PRO A 108 -3.11 -9.52 10.39
N ASN A 109 -3.84 -10.47 9.90
CA ASN A 109 -4.08 -11.77 10.54
C ASN A 109 -4.59 -12.81 9.53
N ALA A 110 -4.75 -14.06 9.96
CA ALA A 110 -5.17 -15.16 9.12
C ALA A 110 -6.59 -15.05 8.55
N ASP A 111 -7.44 -14.20 9.11
CA ASP A 111 -8.85 -14.07 8.74
C ASP A 111 -9.12 -12.92 7.78
N THR A 112 -8.48 -11.76 8.03
CA THR A 112 -8.67 -10.56 7.21
C THR A 112 -8.18 -10.79 5.80
N ASN A 113 -9.05 -10.59 4.83
CA ASN A 113 -8.77 -10.78 3.41
C ASN A 113 -8.27 -12.20 3.03
N SER A 114 -8.52 -13.21 3.88
CA SER A 114 -7.97 -14.57 3.75
C SER A 114 -8.29 -15.25 2.41
N THR A 115 -9.47 -15.00 1.86
CA THR A 115 -9.90 -15.54 0.57
C THR A 115 -9.02 -15.03 -0.57
N TYR A 116 -8.67 -13.75 -0.56
CA TYR A 116 -7.80 -13.12 -1.56
C TYR A 116 -6.36 -13.61 -1.42
N LEU A 117 -5.85 -13.68 -0.17
CA LEU A 117 -4.52 -14.22 0.10
C LEU A 117 -4.39 -15.66 -0.43
N LYS A 118 -5.37 -16.52 -0.10
CA LYS A 118 -5.43 -17.89 -0.60
C LYS A 118 -5.45 -17.93 -2.12
N GLY A 119 -6.32 -17.12 -2.73
CA GLY A 119 -6.43 -17.02 -4.19
C GLY A 119 -5.11 -16.65 -4.85
N CYS A 120 -4.38 -15.67 -4.32
CA CYS A 120 -3.06 -15.29 -4.83
C CYS A 120 -2.09 -16.47 -4.84
N PHE A 121 -1.97 -17.18 -3.72
CA PHE A 121 -1.07 -18.33 -3.63
C PHE A 121 -1.48 -19.48 -4.55
N GLU A 122 -2.78 -19.76 -4.66
CA GLU A 122 -3.30 -20.84 -5.53
C GLU A 122 -3.08 -20.52 -7.02
N ASN A 123 -3.42 -19.31 -7.45
CA ASN A 123 -3.30 -18.87 -8.85
C ASN A 123 -1.83 -18.80 -9.30
N LEU A 124 -0.93 -18.45 -8.39
CA LEU A 124 0.51 -18.45 -8.65
C LEU A 124 1.16 -19.84 -8.54
N GLY A 125 0.38 -20.89 -8.25
CA GLY A 125 0.87 -22.27 -8.16
C GLY A 125 1.50 -22.65 -6.82
N HIS A 126 1.28 -21.85 -5.78
CA HIS A 126 1.91 -22.00 -4.47
C HIS A 126 0.94 -22.40 -3.35
N LYS A 127 -0.13 -23.12 -3.68
CA LYS A 127 -1.15 -23.59 -2.73
C LYS A 127 -0.56 -24.21 -1.46
N LYS A 128 0.44 -25.09 -1.61
CA LYS A 128 1.10 -25.74 -0.48
C LYS A 128 1.81 -24.75 0.46
N SER A 129 2.35 -23.65 -0.09
CA SER A 129 2.98 -22.60 0.72
C SER A 129 1.95 -21.89 1.59
N TYR A 130 0.75 -21.62 1.06
CA TYR A 130 -0.37 -21.09 1.84
C TYR A 130 -0.83 -22.05 2.94
N GLU A 131 -1.02 -23.34 2.62
CA GLU A 131 -1.39 -24.36 3.62
C GLU A 131 -0.37 -24.44 4.76
N ASN A 132 0.91 -24.34 4.42
CA ASN A 132 2.00 -24.32 5.40
C ASN A 132 1.99 -23.04 6.25
N LEU A 133 1.64 -21.87 5.68
CA LEU A 133 1.45 -20.63 6.43
C LEU A 133 0.39 -20.82 7.51
N ILE A 134 -0.79 -21.25 7.11
CA ILE A 134 -1.92 -21.46 8.03
C ILE A 134 -1.56 -22.49 9.11
N THR A 135 -0.88 -23.58 8.75
CA THR A 135 -0.47 -24.60 9.72
C THR A 135 0.55 -24.07 10.72
N ALA A 136 1.54 -23.28 10.27
CA ALA A 136 2.60 -22.75 11.13
C ALA A 136 2.07 -21.69 12.12
N THR A 137 1.04 -20.95 11.74
CA THR A 137 0.52 -19.83 12.55
C THR A 137 -0.73 -20.18 13.35
N LYS A 138 -1.31 -21.37 13.14
CA LYS A 138 -2.56 -21.80 13.80
C LYS A 138 -2.48 -21.75 15.32
N ASP A 139 -1.41 -22.27 15.90
CA ASP A 139 -1.20 -22.35 17.35
C ASP A 139 -0.27 -21.24 17.87
N ASN A 140 0.30 -20.43 16.96
CA ASN A 140 1.24 -19.34 17.23
C ASN A 140 0.90 -18.12 16.36
N PRO A 141 -0.19 -17.40 16.64
CA PRO A 141 -0.63 -16.25 15.82
C PRO A 141 0.40 -15.12 15.73
N GLU A 142 1.28 -15.00 16.72
CA GLU A 142 2.36 -14.03 16.77
C GLU A 142 3.41 -14.22 15.66
N LEU A 143 3.46 -15.41 15.05
CA LEU A 143 4.35 -15.69 13.92
C LEU A 143 3.76 -15.29 12.56
N TRP A 144 2.51 -14.78 12.54
CA TRP A 144 1.78 -14.51 11.30
C TRP A 144 2.56 -13.62 10.34
N GLU A 145 2.98 -12.46 10.81
CA GLU A 145 3.64 -11.45 10.00
C GLU A 145 4.94 -11.97 9.39
N ALA A 146 5.82 -12.50 10.23
CA ALA A 146 7.11 -13.03 9.81
C ALA A 146 6.95 -14.20 8.80
N GLU A 147 5.99 -15.10 9.04
CA GLU A 147 5.75 -16.23 8.15
C GLU A 147 5.06 -15.79 6.84
N LEU A 148 4.18 -14.77 6.87
CA LEU A 148 3.55 -14.20 5.68
C LEU A 148 4.61 -13.57 4.77
N ILE A 149 5.39 -12.61 5.29
CA ILE A 149 6.43 -11.91 4.52
C ILE A 149 7.44 -12.90 3.96
N LYS A 150 7.95 -13.81 4.79
CA LYS A 150 8.88 -14.85 4.35
C LYS A 150 8.35 -15.66 3.15
N ARG A 151 7.05 -15.97 3.11
CA ARG A 151 6.48 -16.72 1.97
C ARG A 151 6.26 -15.84 0.77
N ILE A 152 5.84 -14.61 0.96
CA ILE A 152 5.72 -13.67 -0.16
C ILE A 152 7.08 -13.47 -0.79
N ASP A 153 8.11 -13.15 -0.03
CA ASP A 153 9.45 -12.84 -0.55
C ASP A 153 10.14 -14.05 -1.19
N ASN A 154 10.12 -15.20 -0.51
CA ASN A 154 10.89 -16.35 -0.94
C ASN A 154 10.16 -17.28 -1.93
N THR A 155 8.83 -17.17 -2.04
CA THR A 155 8.05 -18.12 -2.83
C THR A 155 7.34 -17.45 -4.00
N VAL A 156 6.60 -16.36 -3.73
CA VAL A 156 5.73 -15.72 -4.73
C VAL A 156 6.39 -14.50 -5.36
N MET A 157 7.22 -13.80 -4.62
CA MET A 157 7.83 -12.49 -4.91
C MET A 157 6.82 -11.33 -4.85
N LYS A 158 7.14 -10.25 -4.12
CA LYS A 158 6.24 -9.11 -3.83
C LYS A 158 5.52 -8.56 -5.07
N GLY A 159 6.25 -8.30 -6.16
CA GLY A 159 5.66 -7.75 -7.38
C GLY A 159 4.64 -8.67 -8.05
N ARG A 160 4.90 -9.99 -8.10
CA ARG A 160 3.95 -10.98 -8.66
C ARG A 160 2.74 -11.14 -7.76
N PHE A 161 2.96 -11.14 -6.45
CA PHE A 161 1.88 -11.19 -5.46
C PHE A 161 0.95 -9.99 -5.62
N ALA A 162 1.50 -8.79 -5.67
CA ALA A 162 0.72 -7.55 -5.82
C ALA A 162 -0.05 -7.51 -7.15
N GLN A 163 0.56 -7.95 -8.24
CA GLN A 163 -0.11 -8.06 -9.53
C GLN A 163 -1.29 -9.03 -9.47
N GLU A 164 -1.10 -10.22 -8.91
CA GLU A 164 -2.17 -11.21 -8.79
C GLU A 164 -3.27 -10.73 -7.85
N LEU A 165 -2.91 -10.16 -6.70
CA LEU A 165 -3.86 -9.60 -5.76
C LEU A 165 -4.73 -8.52 -6.43
N SER A 166 -4.13 -7.66 -7.23
CA SER A 166 -4.84 -6.59 -7.93
C SER A 166 -5.94 -7.10 -8.89
N LEU A 167 -5.82 -8.33 -9.38
CA LEU A 167 -6.83 -8.98 -10.24
C LEU A 167 -7.95 -9.64 -9.42
N LEU A 168 -7.70 -9.95 -8.16
CA LEU A 168 -8.65 -10.62 -7.28
C LEU A 168 -9.49 -9.65 -6.45
N ILE A 169 -8.99 -8.43 -6.20
CA ILE A 169 -9.69 -7.40 -5.41
C ILE A 169 -11.06 -7.13 -6.01
N ASP A 170 -12.09 -7.20 -5.16
CA ASP A 170 -13.45 -6.81 -5.48
C ASP A 170 -14.05 -5.91 -4.38
N LYS A 171 -15.35 -5.65 -4.45
CA LYS A 171 -16.09 -4.76 -3.53
C LYS A 171 -16.07 -5.19 -2.06
N ASP A 172 -15.77 -6.44 -1.77
CA ASP A 172 -15.78 -7.02 -0.42
C ASP A 172 -14.37 -7.03 0.22
N PHE A 173 -13.34 -6.55 -0.51
CA PHE A 173 -11.99 -6.43 0.00
C PHE A 173 -11.92 -5.39 1.13
N ILE A 174 -11.35 -5.78 2.27
CA ILE A 174 -11.17 -4.91 3.43
C ILE A 174 -9.93 -4.04 3.22
N VAL A 175 -10.12 -2.74 3.14
CA VAL A 175 -9.08 -1.76 2.86
C VAL A 175 -8.58 -1.11 4.15
N PRO A 176 -7.27 -1.05 4.41
CA PRO A 176 -6.70 -0.31 5.53
C PRO A 176 -7.12 1.16 5.53
N LEU A 177 -7.23 1.73 6.74
CA LEU A 177 -7.75 3.09 6.92
C LEU A 177 -6.92 4.14 6.16
N TYR A 178 -5.60 4.07 6.23
CA TYR A 178 -4.71 5.04 5.59
C TYR A 178 -4.87 5.03 4.05
N ILE A 179 -5.10 3.88 3.42
CA ILE A 179 -5.39 3.78 1.98
C ILE A 179 -6.78 4.37 1.68
N THR A 180 -7.76 4.11 2.55
CA THR A 180 -9.11 4.68 2.43
C THR A 180 -9.07 6.20 2.49
N GLU A 181 -8.33 6.77 3.44
CA GLU A 181 -8.13 8.22 3.58
C GLU A 181 -7.45 8.82 2.34
N ALA A 182 -6.38 8.18 1.87
CA ALA A 182 -5.64 8.59 0.68
C ALA A 182 -6.53 8.68 -0.57
N ILE A 183 -7.29 7.61 -0.86
CA ILE A 183 -8.18 7.55 -2.03
C ILE A 183 -9.34 8.55 -1.88
N THR A 184 -9.90 8.66 -0.68
CA THR A 184 -11.01 9.59 -0.41
C THR A 184 -10.57 11.04 -0.52
N HIS A 185 -9.37 11.38 -0.05
CA HIS A 185 -8.81 12.73 -0.16
C HIS A 185 -8.63 13.12 -1.62
N ILE A 186 -7.90 12.29 -2.39
CA ILE A 186 -7.60 12.61 -3.79
C ILE A 186 -8.86 12.72 -4.67
N ALA A 187 -9.90 11.98 -4.32
CA ALA A 187 -11.18 12.03 -5.02
C ALA A 187 -11.98 13.31 -4.75
N LYS A 188 -11.78 13.97 -3.60
CA LYS A 188 -12.44 15.23 -3.22
C LYS A 188 -11.77 16.46 -3.82
N CYS A 189 -10.50 16.37 -4.16
CA CYS A 189 -9.71 17.50 -4.69
C CYS A 189 -10.01 17.84 -6.17
N LYS A 190 -11.23 17.58 -6.64
CA LYS A 190 -11.67 17.80 -8.02
C LYS A 190 -12.59 18.98 -8.13
#